data_ba82f301a678df50cbdef4bd30bd4382
#
_entry.id   ba82f301a678df50cbdef4bd30bd4382
#
_cell.length_a   1.000
_cell.length_b   1.000
_cell.length_c   1.000
_cell.angle_alpha   90.00
_cell.angle_beta   90.00
_cell.angle_gamma   90.00
#
_symmetry.space_group_name_H-M   'P 1'
#
loop_
_entity.id
_entity.type
_entity.pdbx_description
1 polymer ?
#
loop_
_entity_poly.entity_id
_entity_poly.type
_entity_poly.pdbx_seq_one_letter_code
_entity_poly.pdbx_strand_id
1 'polypeptide(L)'
;MLKRTQQRVLILPLAFAGLTFLLHLISNLFFRYGYFRDEFYYLVCGDHLAFGYVDQPPLIAVIARVTRTLLGDSIVAIRLPSALAGAGLVFLTGLMARELGGRRFAQALACLSAVVAPVYLIGGNILSTIPFDQFWWTLCAFFVLRLVLTDDPRYWLAIGATVGIGLETKHNMAFLACGIVAGLLLTSNRRYLRSRWLWIGAAIAVVIALPNILWEIVNGWPTLEFVRNASGGKNAHVSPVAFLANQILSLHPLTLPVWLTGLVVCFRTPRYRLLGCLYLVPMLIFMATQSARPDYLAPAYPVLFAVGAVAIARAAERPHRMWVSSAAFVPLALTGLLLMPIGLPILSPAKMEALTARLTGAGVNDPSREQGKTAQLPQYFADQFGWPELTAEVARVYAALPPADQAKAV
;
A
#
# COMPACT_ATOMS: atom_id res chain seq x y z
N MET A 1 -2.52 22.36 -31.00
CA MET A 1 -3.79 21.80 -30.47
C MET A 1 -3.57 20.49 -29.69
N LEU A 2 -2.81 19.54 -30.19
CA LEU A 2 -2.54 18.23 -29.54
C LEU A 2 -1.92 18.34 -28.11
N LYS A 3 -0.97 19.25 -27.87
CA LYS A 3 -0.39 19.46 -26.52
C LYS A 3 -1.38 19.95 -25.47
N ARG A 4 -2.34 20.83 -25.83
CA ARG A 4 -3.39 21.31 -24.91
C ARG A 4 -4.41 20.22 -24.57
N THR A 5 -4.70 19.30 -25.49
CA THR A 5 -5.61 18.17 -25.25
C THR A 5 -4.96 17.15 -24.32
N GLN A 6 -3.66 16.85 -24.49
CA GLN A 6 -2.92 15.98 -23.60
C GLN A 6 -2.78 16.54 -22.17
N GLN A 7 -2.53 17.84 -22.00
CA GLN A 7 -2.45 18.49 -20.69
C GLN A 7 -3.78 18.45 -19.92
N ARG A 8 -4.91 18.71 -20.60
CA ARG A 8 -6.25 18.66 -19.96
C ARG A 8 -6.63 17.25 -19.44
N VAL A 9 -6.00 16.20 -19.94
CA VAL A 9 -6.31 14.81 -19.61
C VAL A 9 -5.60 14.34 -18.32
N LEU A 10 -4.52 15.00 -17.87
CA LEU A 10 -3.82 14.71 -16.62
C LEU A 10 -4.38 15.45 -15.40
N ILE A 11 -5.20 16.49 -15.63
CA ILE A 11 -5.70 17.33 -14.54
C ILE A 11 -6.47 16.51 -13.50
N LEU A 12 -7.28 15.54 -13.93
CA LEU A 12 -8.12 14.78 -13.02
C LEU A 12 -7.31 13.83 -12.10
N PRO A 13 -6.41 12.96 -12.61
CA PRO A 13 -5.53 12.17 -11.75
C PRO A 13 -4.67 13.03 -10.82
N LEU A 14 -4.16 14.17 -11.28
CA LEU A 14 -3.41 15.13 -10.45
C LEU A 14 -4.28 15.77 -9.37
N ALA A 15 -5.53 16.13 -9.68
CA ALA A 15 -6.46 16.70 -8.70
C ALA A 15 -6.78 15.69 -7.58
N PHE A 16 -7.03 14.42 -7.91
CA PHE A 16 -7.25 13.38 -6.91
C PHE A 16 -5.98 13.07 -6.10
N ALA A 17 -4.81 13.05 -6.72
CA ALA A 17 -3.53 12.91 -6.02
C ALA A 17 -3.29 14.08 -5.07
N GLY A 18 -3.52 15.32 -5.53
CA GLY A 18 -3.45 16.51 -4.69
C GLY A 18 -4.43 16.49 -3.53
N LEU A 19 -5.68 16.03 -3.77
CA LEU A 19 -6.67 15.83 -2.71
C LEU A 19 -6.16 14.81 -1.68
N THR A 20 -5.64 13.66 -2.11
CA THR A 20 -5.09 12.64 -1.20
C THR A 20 -3.94 13.20 -0.37
N PHE A 21 -3.01 13.90 -1.01
CA PHE A 21 -1.89 14.54 -0.31
C PHE A 21 -2.38 15.55 0.74
N LEU A 22 -3.35 16.40 0.38
CA LEU A 22 -3.93 17.39 1.30
C LEU A 22 -4.69 16.73 2.45
N LEU A 23 -5.41 15.63 2.22
CA LEU A 23 -6.07 14.87 3.29
C LEU A 23 -5.08 14.39 4.34
N HIS A 24 -3.94 13.82 3.92
CA HIS A 24 -2.89 13.38 4.84
C HIS A 24 -2.21 14.55 5.54
N LEU A 25 -1.91 15.61 4.80
CA LEU A 25 -1.28 16.81 5.36
C LEU A 25 -2.18 17.46 6.43
N ILE A 26 -3.45 17.67 6.12
CA ILE A 26 -4.45 18.25 7.05
C ILE A 26 -4.64 17.33 8.26
N SER A 27 -4.74 16.03 8.04
CA SER A 27 -4.85 15.04 9.12
C SER A 27 -3.68 15.16 10.10
N ASN A 28 -2.45 15.21 9.61
CA ASN A 28 -1.25 15.29 10.45
C ASN A 28 -1.01 16.67 11.08
N LEU A 29 -1.54 17.76 10.48
CA LEU A 29 -1.41 19.12 11.03
C LEU A 29 -2.39 19.41 12.16
N PHE A 30 -3.64 18.97 12.02
CA PHE A 30 -4.74 19.45 12.87
C PHE A 30 -5.24 18.42 13.88
N PHE A 31 -5.03 17.13 13.64
CA PHE A 31 -5.48 16.06 14.53
C PHE A 31 -4.30 15.52 15.33
N ARG A 32 -4.32 15.72 16.66
CA ARG A 32 -3.20 15.47 17.58
C ARG A 32 -3.10 14.01 18.00
N TYR A 33 -2.94 13.10 17.03
CA TYR A 33 -2.46 11.74 17.29
C TYR A 33 -0.93 11.78 17.33
N GLY A 34 -0.32 10.97 18.20
CA GLY A 34 1.13 10.92 18.38
C GLY A 34 1.85 10.16 17.27
N TYR A 35 3.12 9.86 17.52
CA TYR A 35 3.89 8.96 16.68
C TYR A 35 3.33 7.55 16.74
N PHE A 36 3.25 6.88 15.60
CA PHE A 36 2.96 5.46 15.54
C PHE A 36 4.18 4.67 16.03
N ARG A 37 3.95 3.56 16.74
CA ARG A 37 5.00 2.74 17.35
C ARG A 37 6.19 2.47 16.42
N ASP A 38 5.91 2.02 15.20
CA ASP A 38 6.97 1.63 14.26
C ASP A 38 7.71 2.84 13.66
N GLU A 39 7.17 4.08 13.76
CA GLU A 39 7.87 5.29 13.33
C GLU A 39 9.15 5.52 14.14
N PHE A 40 9.10 5.31 15.47
CA PHE A 40 10.30 5.38 16.30
C PHE A 40 11.36 4.39 15.88
N TYR A 41 10.95 3.16 15.56
CA TYR A 41 11.86 2.12 15.09
C TYR A 41 12.53 2.52 13.76
N TYR A 42 11.78 3.00 12.78
CA TYR A 42 12.34 3.44 11.50
C TYR A 42 13.26 4.66 11.63
N LEU A 43 12.94 5.57 12.57
CA LEU A 43 13.80 6.73 12.87
C LEU A 43 15.14 6.27 13.46
N VAL A 44 15.13 5.33 14.40
CA VAL A 44 16.36 4.73 14.98
C VAL A 44 17.13 3.96 13.91
N CYS A 45 16.48 3.17 13.06
CA CYS A 45 17.14 2.54 11.91
C CYS A 45 17.80 3.58 10.99
N GLY A 46 17.18 4.76 10.81
CA GLY A 46 17.75 5.87 10.06
C GLY A 46 19.01 6.46 10.70
N ASP A 47 19.15 6.39 12.02
CA ASP A 47 20.37 6.79 12.73
C ASP A 47 21.48 5.73 12.62
N HIS A 48 21.11 4.46 12.38
CA HIS A 48 22.01 3.31 12.26
C HIS A 48 21.83 2.62 10.90
N LEU A 49 22.23 3.31 9.81
CA LEU A 49 22.06 2.79 8.45
C LEU A 49 22.82 1.49 8.24
N ALA A 50 22.11 0.49 7.75
CA ALA A 50 22.63 -0.84 7.36
C ALA A 50 21.98 -1.28 6.03
N PHE A 51 22.49 -2.34 5.42
CA PHE A 51 21.91 -2.91 4.20
C PHE A 51 20.72 -3.85 4.47
N GLY A 52 20.29 -3.98 5.71
CA GLY A 52 19.11 -4.72 6.14
C GLY A 52 18.91 -4.63 7.65
N TYR A 53 17.73 -5.04 8.08
CA TYR A 53 17.31 -5.11 9.48
C TYR A 53 16.53 -6.42 9.67
N VAL A 54 16.27 -6.80 10.93
CA VAL A 54 15.66 -8.09 11.25
C VAL A 54 14.34 -8.36 10.51
N ASP A 55 13.52 -7.36 10.35
CA ASP A 55 12.15 -7.46 9.82
C ASP A 55 11.91 -6.67 8.52
N GLN A 56 12.94 -5.98 8.00
CA GLN A 56 12.76 -5.10 6.84
C GLN A 56 14.05 -4.82 6.06
N PRO A 57 13.92 -4.54 4.75
CA PRO A 57 15.00 -4.01 3.91
C PRO A 57 15.33 -2.55 4.24
N PRO A 58 16.45 -1.99 3.71
CA PRO A 58 17.03 -0.73 4.18
C PRO A 58 16.30 0.54 3.75
N LEU A 59 15.46 0.53 2.70
CA LEU A 59 15.00 1.76 2.07
C LEU A 59 14.18 2.66 3.01
N ILE A 60 13.40 2.09 3.92
CA ILE A 60 12.62 2.88 4.88
C ILE A 60 13.53 3.65 5.86
N ALA A 61 14.64 3.05 6.29
CA ALA A 61 15.64 3.70 7.15
C ALA A 61 16.32 4.88 6.41
N VAL A 62 16.64 4.69 5.12
CA VAL A 62 17.18 5.76 4.27
C VAL A 62 16.17 6.90 4.12
N ILE A 63 14.89 6.59 3.87
CA ILE A 63 13.82 7.58 3.78
C ILE A 63 13.70 8.35 5.11
N ALA A 64 13.68 7.65 6.24
CA ALA A 64 13.62 8.26 7.57
C ALA A 64 14.80 9.20 7.80
N ARG A 65 16.04 8.76 7.50
CA ARG A 65 17.26 9.56 7.63
C ARG A 65 17.22 10.82 6.77
N VAL A 66 16.91 10.68 5.48
CA VAL A 66 16.85 11.81 4.54
C VAL A 66 15.78 12.80 4.98
N THR A 67 14.60 12.30 5.37
CA THR A 67 13.49 13.15 5.81
C THR A 67 13.86 13.95 7.06
N ARG A 68 14.41 13.32 8.09
CA ARG A 68 14.87 14.01 9.31
C ARG A 68 15.92 15.05 9.01
N THR A 69 16.89 14.71 8.18
CA THR A 69 17.99 15.63 7.83
C THR A 69 17.50 16.87 7.08
N LEU A 70 16.50 16.72 6.20
CA LEU A 70 16.04 17.83 5.36
C LEU A 70 14.86 18.61 5.96
N LEU A 71 13.96 17.93 6.68
CA LEU A 71 12.68 18.48 7.12
C LEU A 71 12.49 18.49 8.66
N GLY A 72 13.40 17.85 9.39
CA GLY A 72 13.32 17.75 10.86
C GLY A 72 12.43 16.61 11.36
N ASP A 73 12.20 16.58 12.67
CA ASP A 73 11.59 15.46 13.40
C ASP A 73 10.09 15.61 13.64
N SER A 74 9.44 16.67 13.14
CA SER A 74 8.00 16.82 13.39
C SER A 74 7.20 15.69 12.74
N ILE A 75 6.07 15.31 13.34
CA ILE A 75 5.16 14.27 12.80
C ILE A 75 4.80 14.56 11.34
N VAL A 76 4.54 15.82 11.01
CA VAL A 76 4.22 16.24 9.64
C VAL A 76 5.40 15.99 8.71
N ALA A 77 6.61 16.35 9.13
CA ALA A 77 7.82 16.17 8.32
C ALA A 77 8.07 14.70 8.03
N ILE A 78 8.09 13.84 9.04
CA ILE A 78 8.41 12.42 8.87
C ILE A 78 7.35 11.65 8.06
N ARG A 79 6.09 12.08 8.10
CA ARG A 79 4.97 11.45 7.36
C ARG A 79 4.81 11.98 5.92
N LEU A 80 5.50 13.07 5.57
CA LEU A 80 5.41 13.67 4.23
C LEU A 80 5.74 12.70 3.09
N PRO A 81 6.81 11.87 3.15
CA PRO A 81 7.11 10.88 2.11
C PRO A 81 5.99 9.85 1.94
N SER A 82 5.36 9.41 3.04
CA SER A 82 4.24 8.48 3.00
C SER A 82 3.01 9.08 2.32
N ALA A 83 2.69 10.34 2.63
CA ALA A 83 1.61 11.09 1.97
C ALA A 83 1.86 11.25 0.47
N LEU A 84 3.11 11.50 0.06
CA LEU A 84 3.51 11.57 -1.34
C LEU A 84 3.38 10.22 -2.04
N ALA A 85 3.78 9.12 -1.39
CA ALA A 85 3.62 7.77 -1.93
C ALA A 85 2.14 7.40 -2.14
N GLY A 86 1.26 7.71 -1.16
CA GLY A 86 -0.18 7.53 -1.28
C GLY A 86 -0.79 8.36 -2.40
N ALA A 87 -0.41 9.63 -2.53
CA ALA A 87 -0.83 10.49 -3.63
C ALA A 87 -0.34 9.95 -4.99
N GLY A 88 0.89 9.46 -5.05
CA GLY A 88 1.47 8.82 -6.23
C GLY A 88 0.71 7.56 -6.66
N LEU A 89 0.28 6.73 -5.72
CA LEU A 89 -0.58 5.56 -5.98
C LEU A 89 -1.89 5.98 -6.65
N VAL A 90 -2.58 7.00 -6.10
CA VAL A 90 -3.84 7.51 -6.66
C VAL A 90 -3.62 8.09 -8.06
N PHE A 91 -2.54 8.87 -8.25
CA PHE A 91 -2.16 9.38 -9.55
C PHE A 91 -1.96 8.26 -10.58
N LEU A 92 -1.17 7.25 -10.26
CA LEU A 92 -0.89 6.10 -11.13
C LEU A 92 -2.17 5.32 -11.44
N THR A 93 -3.09 5.18 -10.49
CA THR A 93 -4.38 4.51 -10.70
C THR A 93 -5.22 5.24 -11.76
N GLY A 94 -5.32 6.57 -11.66
CA GLY A 94 -5.99 7.39 -12.66
C GLY A 94 -5.28 7.39 -14.01
N LEU A 95 -3.94 7.38 -14.00
CA LEU A 95 -3.13 7.31 -15.20
C LEU A 95 -3.30 5.97 -15.92
N MET A 96 -3.36 4.86 -15.20
CA MET A 96 -3.67 3.54 -15.77
C MET A 96 -5.06 3.52 -16.43
N ALA A 97 -6.07 4.09 -15.80
CA ALA A 97 -7.41 4.21 -16.39
C ALA A 97 -7.39 5.03 -17.69
N ARG A 98 -6.59 6.10 -17.73
CA ARG A 98 -6.37 6.89 -18.93
C ARG A 98 -5.69 6.11 -20.05
N GLU A 99 -4.60 5.42 -19.76
CA GLU A 99 -3.85 4.60 -20.73
C GLU A 99 -4.71 3.50 -21.35
N LEU A 100 -5.69 2.99 -20.60
CA LEU A 100 -6.73 2.06 -21.07
C LEU A 100 -7.81 2.71 -21.94
N GLY A 101 -7.68 4.01 -22.23
CA GLY A 101 -8.64 4.79 -23.01
C GLY A 101 -9.84 5.29 -22.21
N GLY A 102 -9.77 5.26 -20.88
CA GLY A 102 -10.82 5.78 -19.99
C GLY A 102 -10.91 7.31 -20.06
N ARG A 103 -12.15 7.82 -20.29
CA ARG A 103 -12.47 9.24 -20.23
C ARG A 103 -12.57 9.70 -18.77
N ARG A 104 -12.97 10.97 -18.54
CA ARG A 104 -13.00 11.61 -17.21
C ARG A 104 -13.69 10.77 -16.13
N PHE A 105 -14.85 10.20 -16.44
CA PHE A 105 -15.60 9.39 -15.48
C PHE A 105 -14.81 8.14 -15.04
N ALA A 106 -14.21 7.40 -15.99
CA ALA A 106 -13.41 6.22 -15.68
C ALA A 106 -12.19 6.57 -14.80
N GLN A 107 -11.50 7.68 -15.12
CA GLN A 107 -10.36 8.16 -14.33
C GLN A 107 -10.82 8.57 -12.93
N ALA A 108 -11.94 9.31 -12.81
CA ALA A 108 -12.50 9.71 -11.52
C ALA A 108 -12.90 8.50 -10.66
N LEU A 109 -13.59 7.52 -11.24
CA LEU A 109 -14.02 6.32 -10.53
C LEU A 109 -12.82 5.48 -10.05
N ALA A 110 -11.79 5.32 -10.89
CA ALA A 110 -10.56 4.63 -10.52
C ALA A 110 -9.82 5.33 -9.37
N CYS A 111 -9.62 6.66 -9.47
CA CYS A 111 -9.00 7.47 -8.42
C CYS A 111 -9.83 7.43 -7.13
N LEU A 112 -11.15 7.63 -7.22
CA LEU A 112 -12.03 7.61 -6.05
C LEU A 112 -11.96 6.27 -5.32
N SER A 113 -11.95 5.14 -6.06
CA SER A 113 -11.81 3.81 -5.48
C SER A 113 -10.53 3.66 -4.65
N ALA A 114 -9.44 4.30 -5.07
CA ALA A 114 -8.19 4.32 -4.31
C ALA A 114 -8.25 5.30 -3.11
N VAL A 115 -8.81 6.50 -3.31
CA VAL A 115 -8.88 7.53 -2.25
C VAL A 115 -9.71 7.09 -1.05
N VAL A 116 -10.83 6.39 -1.28
CA VAL A 116 -11.74 5.99 -0.19
C VAL A 116 -11.33 4.70 0.51
N ALA A 117 -10.32 3.99 0.02
CA ALA A 117 -9.89 2.72 0.59
C ALA A 117 -9.15 2.93 1.91
N PRO A 118 -9.67 2.45 3.07
CA PRO A 118 -9.04 2.64 4.37
C PRO A 118 -7.57 2.20 4.41
N VAL A 119 -7.21 1.11 3.74
CA VAL A 119 -5.84 0.59 3.73
C VAL A 119 -4.82 1.55 3.09
N TYR A 120 -5.23 2.35 2.12
CA TYR A 120 -4.35 3.37 1.51
C TYR A 120 -4.32 4.64 2.34
N LEU A 121 -5.45 5.01 2.96
CA LEU A 121 -5.52 6.15 3.88
C LEU A 121 -4.63 5.91 5.11
N ILE A 122 -4.70 4.72 5.73
CA ILE A 122 -3.83 4.35 6.85
C ILE A 122 -2.37 4.40 6.43
N GLY A 123 -2.02 3.72 5.32
CA GLY A 123 -0.65 3.66 4.83
C GLY A 123 -0.05 5.04 4.58
N GLY A 124 -0.75 5.92 3.87
CA GLY A 124 -0.28 7.27 3.56
C GLY A 124 -0.19 8.22 4.76
N ASN A 125 -0.75 7.84 5.92
CA ASN A 125 -0.81 8.70 7.12
C ASN A 125 0.25 8.38 8.18
N ILE A 126 1.06 7.36 8.00
CA ILE A 126 2.14 6.96 8.92
C ILE A 126 3.43 6.71 8.14
N LEU A 127 4.60 6.97 8.76
CA LEU A 127 5.87 6.54 8.19
C LEU A 127 6.03 5.04 8.42
N SER A 128 5.91 4.27 7.35
CA SER A 128 6.08 2.81 7.38
C SER A 128 6.46 2.28 6.00
N THR A 129 6.80 1.00 5.91
CA THR A 129 7.06 0.35 4.61
C THR A 129 5.80 0.23 3.74
N ILE A 130 4.60 0.32 4.35
CA ILE A 130 3.31 0.06 3.68
C ILE A 130 3.06 1.00 2.48
N PRO A 131 3.09 2.35 2.61
CA PRO A 131 2.76 3.23 1.50
C PRO A 131 3.75 3.12 0.34
N PHE A 132 5.01 2.85 0.63
CA PHE A 132 6.04 2.68 -0.39
C PHE A 132 5.90 1.34 -1.12
N ASP A 133 5.60 0.24 -0.42
CA ASP A 133 5.26 -1.05 -1.03
C ASP A 133 4.04 -0.91 -1.96
N GLN A 134 2.98 -0.25 -1.50
CA GLN A 134 1.79 0.05 -2.29
C GLN A 134 2.11 0.87 -3.55
N PHE A 135 2.98 1.86 -3.43
CA PHE A 135 3.42 2.70 -4.53
C PHE A 135 4.25 1.91 -5.56
N TRP A 136 5.26 1.16 -5.10
CA TRP A 136 6.15 0.42 -6.00
C TRP A 136 5.43 -0.69 -6.76
N TRP A 137 4.51 -1.40 -6.13
CA TRP A 137 3.66 -2.38 -6.83
C TRP A 137 2.79 -1.71 -7.88
N THR A 138 2.17 -0.58 -7.54
CA THR A 138 1.31 0.17 -8.47
C THR A 138 2.12 0.70 -9.65
N LEU A 139 3.34 1.19 -9.42
CA LEU A 139 4.24 1.65 -10.47
C LEU A 139 4.71 0.48 -11.36
N CYS A 140 5.03 -0.66 -10.77
CA CYS A 140 5.36 -1.87 -11.52
C CYS A 140 4.16 -2.32 -12.38
N ALA A 141 2.96 -2.38 -11.81
CA ALA A 141 1.73 -2.71 -12.54
C ALA A 141 1.46 -1.72 -13.69
N PHE A 142 1.76 -0.43 -13.49
CA PHE A 142 1.69 0.56 -14.57
C PHE A 142 2.66 0.24 -15.71
N PHE A 143 3.91 -0.12 -15.43
CA PHE A 143 4.85 -0.49 -16.47
C PHE A 143 4.49 -1.81 -17.16
N VAL A 144 3.95 -2.78 -16.42
CA VAL A 144 3.39 -4.02 -17.02
C VAL A 144 2.19 -3.68 -17.91
N LEU A 145 1.32 -2.76 -17.48
CA LEU A 145 0.22 -2.27 -18.33
C LEU A 145 0.77 -1.61 -19.62
N ARG A 146 1.79 -0.77 -19.52
CA ARG A 146 2.42 -0.14 -20.69
C ARG A 146 3.04 -1.19 -21.61
N LEU A 147 3.73 -2.18 -21.06
CA LEU A 147 4.28 -3.29 -21.81
C LEU A 147 3.19 -4.01 -22.64
N VAL A 148 2.06 -4.38 -21.99
CA VAL A 148 0.98 -5.07 -22.72
C VAL A 148 0.22 -4.17 -23.68
N LEU A 149 0.15 -2.85 -23.46
CA LEU A 149 -0.53 -1.91 -24.36
C LEU A 149 0.31 -1.53 -25.59
N THR A 150 1.61 -1.41 -25.44
CA THR A 150 2.49 -0.92 -26.52
C THR A 150 3.25 -2.04 -27.21
N ASP A 151 3.36 -3.20 -26.55
CA ASP A 151 4.22 -4.32 -26.96
C ASP A 151 5.71 -3.97 -27.05
N ASP A 152 6.15 -2.88 -26.36
CA ASP A 152 7.56 -2.48 -26.31
C ASP A 152 8.28 -3.22 -25.17
N PRO A 153 9.18 -4.16 -25.50
CA PRO A 153 9.87 -4.97 -24.50
C PRO A 153 10.84 -4.16 -23.61
N ARG A 154 11.16 -2.91 -23.96
CA ARG A 154 12.03 -2.03 -23.14
C ARG A 154 11.42 -1.71 -21.80
N TYR A 155 10.09 -1.81 -21.63
CA TYR A 155 9.44 -1.65 -20.32
C TYR A 155 9.94 -2.65 -19.28
N TRP A 156 10.56 -3.77 -19.69
CA TRP A 156 11.19 -4.70 -18.76
C TRP A 156 12.31 -4.07 -17.93
N LEU A 157 13.01 -3.06 -18.46
CA LEU A 157 14.02 -2.32 -17.69
C LEU A 157 13.38 -1.56 -16.53
N ALA A 158 12.27 -0.86 -16.78
CA ALA A 158 11.54 -0.12 -15.76
C ALA A 158 10.87 -1.07 -14.74
N ILE A 159 10.31 -2.19 -15.22
CA ILE A 159 9.76 -3.25 -14.36
C ILE A 159 10.85 -3.79 -13.43
N GLY A 160 12.02 -4.13 -13.97
CA GLY A 160 13.14 -4.64 -13.19
C GLY A 160 13.63 -3.66 -12.14
N ALA A 161 13.84 -2.39 -12.53
CA ALA A 161 14.23 -1.33 -11.59
C ALA A 161 13.19 -1.16 -10.46
N THR A 162 11.89 -1.15 -10.82
CA THR A 162 10.81 -0.99 -9.84
C THR A 162 10.72 -2.19 -8.89
N VAL A 163 10.89 -3.42 -9.41
CA VAL A 163 10.93 -4.63 -8.58
C VAL A 163 12.13 -4.60 -7.63
N GLY A 164 13.32 -4.21 -8.11
CA GLY A 164 14.52 -4.10 -7.28
C GLY A 164 14.35 -3.10 -6.13
N ILE A 165 13.90 -1.88 -6.43
CA ILE A 165 13.65 -0.85 -5.41
C ILE A 165 12.51 -1.28 -4.45
N GLY A 166 11.49 -1.94 -4.98
CA GLY A 166 10.41 -2.49 -4.15
C GLY A 166 10.90 -3.56 -3.18
N LEU A 167 11.84 -4.43 -3.58
CA LEU A 167 12.49 -5.40 -2.70
C LEU A 167 13.31 -4.75 -1.61
N GLU A 168 13.99 -3.62 -1.89
CA GLU A 168 14.70 -2.81 -0.90
C GLU A 168 13.73 -2.06 0.06
N THR A 169 12.42 -2.04 -0.25
CA THR A 169 11.38 -1.45 0.60
C THR A 169 10.71 -2.48 1.49
N LYS A 170 10.26 -3.58 0.89
CA LYS A 170 9.54 -4.67 1.57
C LYS A 170 9.63 -5.94 0.73
N HIS A 171 10.00 -7.06 1.36
CA HIS A 171 10.09 -8.36 0.69
C HIS A 171 8.76 -8.84 0.08
N ASN A 172 7.64 -8.20 0.45
CA ASN A 172 6.32 -8.40 -0.14
C ASN A 172 6.32 -8.25 -1.68
N MET A 173 7.23 -7.43 -2.24
CA MET A 173 7.41 -7.27 -3.68
C MET A 173 7.74 -8.59 -4.42
N ALA A 174 8.31 -9.58 -3.72
CA ALA A 174 8.57 -10.90 -4.27
C ALA A 174 7.28 -11.62 -4.72
N PHE A 175 6.15 -11.40 -4.04
CA PHE A 175 4.87 -11.99 -4.44
C PHE A 175 4.34 -11.38 -5.74
N LEU A 176 4.58 -10.09 -6.00
CA LEU A 176 4.30 -9.50 -7.31
C LEU A 176 5.18 -10.13 -8.39
N ALA A 177 6.47 -10.34 -8.12
CA ALA A 177 7.38 -11.01 -9.04
C ALA A 177 6.92 -12.44 -9.35
N CYS A 178 6.41 -13.18 -8.36
CA CYS A 178 5.75 -14.47 -8.60
C CYS A 178 4.54 -14.33 -9.54
N GLY A 179 3.72 -13.28 -9.37
CA GLY A 179 2.61 -12.97 -10.26
C GLY A 179 3.06 -12.68 -11.70
N ILE A 180 4.16 -11.93 -11.87
CA ILE A 180 4.75 -11.67 -13.19
C ILE A 180 5.25 -12.97 -13.83
N VAL A 181 6.02 -13.78 -13.12
CA VAL A 181 6.56 -15.04 -13.60
C VAL A 181 5.43 -16.00 -14.00
N ALA A 182 4.45 -16.20 -13.14
CA ALA A 182 3.29 -17.04 -13.44
C ALA A 182 2.52 -16.51 -14.65
N GLY A 183 2.31 -15.20 -14.74
CA GLY A 183 1.65 -14.58 -15.88
C GLY A 183 2.42 -14.75 -17.18
N LEU A 184 3.75 -14.71 -17.17
CA LEU A 184 4.58 -15.02 -18.34
C LEU A 184 4.45 -16.49 -18.76
N LEU A 185 4.47 -17.41 -17.81
CA LEU A 185 4.43 -18.84 -18.09
C LEU A 185 3.05 -19.31 -18.57
N LEU A 186 1.98 -18.80 -17.95
CA LEU A 186 0.61 -19.29 -18.14
C LEU A 186 -0.18 -18.55 -19.22
N THR A 187 0.37 -17.46 -19.80
CA THR A 187 -0.34 -16.66 -20.81
C THR A 187 0.43 -16.55 -22.12
N SER A 188 -0.19 -15.92 -23.13
CA SER A 188 0.47 -15.61 -24.41
C SER A 188 1.71 -14.71 -24.25
N ASN A 189 1.88 -14.07 -23.09
CA ASN A 189 3.03 -13.22 -22.79
C ASN A 189 4.34 -14.01 -22.60
N ARG A 190 4.30 -15.37 -22.58
CA ARG A 190 5.50 -16.23 -22.59
C ARG A 190 6.48 -15.91 -23.73
N ARG A 191 6.03 -15.22 -24.78
CA ARG A 191 6.90 -14.72 -25.86
C ARG A 191 8.02 -13.80 -25.35
N TYR A 192 7.81 -13.06 -24.26
CA TYR A 192 8.82 -12.19 -23.65
C TYR A 192 9.98 -12.95 -23.01
N LEU A 193 9.83 -14.26 -22.71
CA LEU A 193 10.94 -15.10 -22.23
C LEU A 193 12.11 -15.15 -23.20
N ARG A 194 11.86 -14.93 -24.49
CA ARG A 194 12.88 -14.84 -25.55
C ARG A 194 13.46 -13.44 -25.70
N SER A 195 12.94 -12.43 -24.99
CA SER A 195 13.39 -11.04 -25.08
C SER A 195 14.60 -10.81 -24.19
N ARG A 196 15.70 -10.29 -24.76
CA ARG A 196 16.86 -9.85 -23.96
C ARG A 196 16.50 -8.82 -22.91
N TRP A 197 15.51 -7.97 -23.15
CA TRP A 197 15.10 -6.91 -22.27
C TRP A 197 14.50 -7.44 -20.95
N LEU A 198 13.80 -8.58 -20.97
CA LEU A 198 13.34 -9.26 -19.76
C LEU A 198 14.52 -9.64 -18.86
N TRP A 199 15.54 -10.26 -19.43
CA TRP A 199 16.69 -10.75 -18.67
C TRP A 199 17.57 -9.61 -18.17
N ILE A 200 17.72 -8.53 -18.96
CA ILE A 200 18.39 -7.30 -18.50
C ILE A 200 17.58 -6.67 -17.35
N GLY A 201 16.25 -6.59 -17.47
CA GLY A 201 15.40 -6.10 -16.38
C GLY A 201 15.51 -6.96 -15.12
N ALA A 202 15.49 -8.28 -15.26
CA ALA A 202 15.70 -9.20 -14.13
C ALA A 202 17.08 -9.00 -13.48
N ALA A 203 18.13 -8.83 -14.28
CA ALA A 203 19.47 -8.53 -13.76
C ALA A 203 19.51 -7.19 -13.01
N ILE A 204 18.84 -6.14 -13.52
CA ILE A 204 18.71 -4.86 -12.83
C ILE A 204 18.02 -5.04 -11.46
N ALA A 205 16.92 -5.82 -11.41
CA ALA A 205 16.24 -6.09 -10.14
C ALA A 205 17.16 -6.77 -9.13
N VAL A 206 17.91 -7.80 -9.58
CA VAL A 206 18.87 -8.51 -8.73
C VAL A 206 20.00 -7.59 -8.26
N VAL A 207 20.58 -6.78 -9.14
CA VAL A 207 21.68 -5.86 -8.80
C VAL A 207 21.23 -4.83 -7.76
N ILE A 208 20.01 -4.29 -7.90
CA ILE A 208 19.46 -3.34 -6.91
C ILE A 208 19.20 -4.02 -5.57
N ALA A 209 18.63 -5.24 -5.55
CA ALA A 209 18.34 -5.97 -4.32
C ALA A 209 19.58 -6.68 -3.71
N LEU A 210 20.69 -6.72 -4.43
CA LEU A 210 21.90 -7.47 -4.02
C LEU A 210 22.46 -7.05 -2.65
N PRO A 211 22.55 -5.75 -2.30
CA PRO A 211 23.07 -5.34 -1.00
C PRO A 211 22.28 -5.94 0.16
N ASN A 212 20.96 -5.92 0.09
CA ASN A 212 20.11 -6.52 1.12
C ASN A 212 20.21 -8.05 1.12
N ILE A 213 20.22 -8.70 -0.03
CA ILE A 213 20.38 -10.16 -0.14
C ILE A 213 21.71 -10.61 0.49
N LEU A 214 22.82 -9.92 0.22
CA LEU A 214 24.11 -10.23 0.82
C LEU A 214 24.09 -10.01 2.33
N TRP A 215 23.44 -8.95 2.80
CA TRP A 215 23.28 -8.70 4.22
C TRP A 215 22.48 -9.82 4.92
N GLU A 216 21.39 -10.28 4.33
CA GLU A 216 20.59 -11.42 4.82
C GLU A 216 21.44 -12.70 4.94
N ILE A 217 22.24 -13.01 3.90
CA ILE A 217 23.12 -14.19 3.89
C ILE A 217 24.14 -14.11 5.01
N VAL A 218 24.83 -12.98 5.15
CA VAL A 218 25.91 -12.80 6.15
C VAL A 218 25.36 -12.85 7.57
N ASN A 219 24.12 -12.39 7.80
CA ASN A 219 23.47 -12.35 9.10
C ASN A 219 22.59 -13.58 9.39
N GLY A 220 22.62 -14.64 8.55
CA GLY A 220 21.91 -15.89 8.79
C GLY A 220 20.41 -15.85 8.53
N TRP A 221 19.96 -15.01 7.61
CA TRP A 221 18.55 -14.85 7.19
C TRP A 221 17.60 -14.39 8.31
N PRO A 222 17.87 -13.27 8.99
CA PRO A 222 17.06 -12.80 10.13
C PRO A 222 15.61 -12.53 9.73
N THR A 223 15.35 -12.03 8.52
CA THR A 223 13.97 -11.84 8.04
C THR A 223 13.19 -13.15 7.92
N LEU A 224 13.85 -14.26 7.55
CA LEU A 224 13.17 -15.56 7.48
C LEU A 224 12.80 -16.06 8.89
N GLU A 225 13.67 -15.87 9.87
CA GLU A 225 13.39 -16.16 11.27
C GLU A 225 12.24 -15.29 11.79
N PHE A 226 12.27 -13.98 11.53
CA PHE A 226 11.19 -13.08 11.90
C PHE A 226 9.84 -13.50 11.31
N VAL A 227 9.78 -13.87 10.02
CA VAL A 227 8.54 -14.32 9.36
C VAL A 227 7.99 -15.60 10.01
N ARG A 228 8.88 -16.56 10.35
CA ARG A 228 8.47 -17.79 11.05
C ARG A 228 7.90 -17.48 12.43
N ASN A 229 8.58 -16.64 13.20
CA ASN A 229 8.14 -16.25 14.53
C ASN A 229 6.84 -15.43 14.50
N ALA A 230 6.71 -14.51 13.55
CA ALA A 230 5.49 -13.70 13.36
C ALA A 230 4.27 -14.56 12.98
N SER A 231 4.47 -15.57 12.14
CA SER A 231 3.40 -16.50 11.76
C SER A 231 2.94 -17.39 12.91
N GLY A 232 3.82 -17.69 13.88
CA GLY A 232 3.50 -18.52 15.04
C GLY A 232 2.91 -17.77 16.24
N GLY A 233 3.14 -16.45 16.36
CA GLY A 233 2.79 -15.73 17.59
C GLY A 233 2.23 -14.33 17.43
N LYS A 234 2.60 -13.57 16.40
CA LYS A 234 2.17 -12.17 16.20
C LYS A 234 0.91 -12.07 15.35
N ASN A 235 0.89 -12.77 14.22
CA ASN A 235 -0.22 -12.71 13.28
C ASN A 235 -1.33 -13.66 13.69
N ALA A 236 -2.58 -13.17 13.68
CA ALA A 236 -3.73 -14.02 13.90
C ALA A 236 -3.92 -15.00 12.74
N HIS A 237 -4.41 -16.20 13.05
CA HIS A 237 -4.80 -17.16 12.02
C HIS A 237 -6.03 -16.63 11.27
N VAL A 238 -5.95 -16.53 9.96
CA VAL A 238 -7.00 -15.99 9.10
C VAL A 238 -7.41 -17.04 8.08
N SER A 239 -8.64 -17.52 8.17
CA SER A 239 -9.17 -18.45 7.16
C SER A 239 -9.26 -17.79 5.79
N PRO A 240 -9.21 -18.56 4.67
CA PRO A 240 -9.34 -18.00 3.32
C PRO A 240 -10.57 -17.12 3.12
N VAL A 241 -11.72 -17.51 3.69
CA VAL A 241 -12.96 -16.72 3.61
C VAL A 241 -12.84 -15.42 4.40
N ALA A 242 -12.25 -15.46 5.62
CA ALA A 242 -12.01 -14.28 6.42
C ALA A 242 -11.00 -13.34 5.73
N PHE A 243 -9.97 -13.88 5.06
CA PHE A 243 -9.02 -13.08 4.28
C PHE A 243 -9.73 -12.31 3.16
N LEU A 244 -10.63 -12.98 2.40
CA LEU A 244 -11.45 -12.33 1.38
C LEU A 244 -12.36 -11.23 1.94
N ALA A 245 -13.05 -11.53 3.04
CA ALA A 245 -13.90 -10.55 3.72
C ALA A 245 -13.09 -9.32 4.17
N ASN A 246 -11.91 -9.56 4.75
CA ASN A 246 -10.99 -8.50 5.16
C ASN A 246 -10.48 -7.65 3.97
N GLN A 247 -10.27 -8.25 2.78
CA GLN A 247 -9.95 -7.47 1.57
C GLN A 247 -11.09 -6.52 1.22
N ILE A 248 -12.35 -6.99 1.23
CA ILE A 248 -13.52 -6.15 0.92
C ILE A 248 -13.64 -4.99 1.91
N LEU A 249 -13.48 -5.26 3.20
CA LEU A 249 -13.57 -4.23 4.25
C LEU A 249 -12.42 -3.21 4.15
N SER A 250 -11.19 -3.68 3.99
CA SER A 250 -9.99 -2.83 3.95
C SER A 250 -9.94 -1.92 2.72
N LEU A 251 -10.61 -2.31 1.63
CA LEU A 251 -10.66 -1.55 0.38
C LEU A 251 -11.92 -0.70 0.23
N HIS A 252 -12.80 -0.67 1.20
CA HIS A 252 -14.14 -0.13 1.15
C HIS A 252 -15.12 -1.02 0.34
N PRO A 253 -16.22 -1.55 0.95
CA PRO A 253 -17.10 -2.55 0.33
C PRO A 253 -17.64 -2.17 -1.05
N LEU A 254 -17.95 -0.89 -1.28
CA LEU A 254 -18.49 -0.44 -2.57
C LEU A 254 -17.43 -0.35 -3.69
N THR A 255 -16.14 -0.61 -3.41
CA THR A 255 -15.14 -0.80 -4.46
C THR A 255 -15.19 -2.21 -5.07
N LEU A 256 -15.84 -3.18 -4.39
CA LEU A 256 -15.96 -4.56 -4.86
C LEU A 256 -16.46 -4.68 -6.32
N PRO A 257 -17.54 -4.02 -6.74
CA PRO A 257 -17.98 -4.08 -8.12
C PRO A 257 -16.92 -3.56 -9.11
N VAL A 258 -16.10 -2.58 -8.71
CA VAL A 258 -15.09 -1.99 -9.57
C VAL A 258 -13.94 -2.97 -9.78
N TRP A 259 -13.28 -3.42 -8.69
CA TRP A 259 -12.14 -4.31 -8.84
C TRP A 259 -12.51 -5.71 -9.34
N LEU A 260 -13.69 -6.24 -8.98
CA LEU A 260 -14.17 -7.53 -9.48
C LEU A 260 -14.43 -7.46 -10.99
N THR A 261 -15.07 -6.37 -11.48
CA THR A 261 -15.19 -6.12 -12.91
C THR A 261 -13.83 -6.06 -13.58
N GLY A 262 -12.86 -5.37 -12.96
CA GLY A 262 -11.48 -5.31 -13.42
C GLY A 262 -10.85 -6.68 -13.56
N LEU A 263 -10.97 -7.52 -12.54
CA LEU A 263 -10.44 -8.87 -12.53
C LEU A 263 -11.08 -9.76 -13.64
N VAL A 264 -12.40 -9.71 -13.76
CA VAL A 264 -13.12 -10.42 -14.82
C VAL A 264 -12.65 -10.00 -16.21
N VAL A 265 -12.51 -8.69 -16.44
CA VAL A 265 -12.03 -8.16 -17.74
C VAL A 265 -10.57 -8.58 -17.99
N CYS A 266 -9.71 -8.57 -16.97
CA CYS A 266 -8.33 -9.04 -17.13
C CYS A 266 -8.27 -10.48 -17.63
N PHE A 267 -9.09 -11.39 -17.12
CA PHE A 267 -9.06 -12.78 -17.55
C PHE A 267 -9.83 -13.04 -18.86
N ARG A 268 -10.90 -12.29 -19.13
CA ARG A 268 -11.64 -12.39 -20.40
C ARG A 268 -10.88 -11.82 -21.59
N THR A 269 -9.95 -10.89 -21.37
CA THR A 269 -9.15 -10.27 -22.42
C THR A 269 -7.76 -10.90 -22.45
N PRO A 270 -7.41 -11.74 -23.45
CA PRO A 270 -6.13 -12.46 -23.48
C PRO A 270 -4.91 -11.57 -23.25
N ARG A 271 -4.95 -10.35 -23.80
CA ARG A 271 -3.89 -9.34 -23.65
C ARG A 271 -3.66 -8.93 -22.19
N TYR A 272 -4.71 -8.89 -21.34
CA TYR A 272 -4.66 -8.40 -19.98
C TYR A 272 -4.49 -9.51 -18.94
N ARG A 273 -4.40 -10.78 -19.33
CA ARG A 273 -4.27 -11.90 -18.39
C ARG A 273 -3.04 -11.79 -17.50
N LEU A 274 -1.94 -11.23 -18.01
CA LEU A 274 -0.75 -10.92 -17.19
C LEU A 274 -1.09 -10.00 -16.01
N LEU A 275 -1.90 -8.95 -16.24
CA LEU A 275 -2.36 -8.05 -15.16
C LEU A 275 -3.24 -8.79 -14.14
N GLY A 276 -4.09 -9.71 -14.60
CA GLY A 276 -4.88 -10.57 -13.71
C GLY A 276 -4.01 -11.48 -12.83
N CYS A 277 -2.89 -11.97 -13.35
CA CYS A 277 -1.94 -12.80 -12.60
C CYS A 277 -1.22 -12.00 -11.51
N LEU A 278 -0.99 -10.69 -11.69
CA LEU A 278 -0.40 -9.82 -10.64
C LEU A 278 -1.25 -9.78 -9.37
N TYR A 279 -2.54 -10.03 -9.48
CA TYR A 279 -3.47 -10.12 -8.36
C TYR A 279 -3.70 -11.56 -7.91
N LEU A 280 -4.07 -12.45 -8.84
CA LEU A 280 -4.55 -13.78 -8.50
C LEU A 280 -3.47 -14.66 -7.84
N VAL A 281 -2.22 -14.56 -8.30
CA VAL A 281 -1.13 -15.39 -7.77
C VAL A 281 -0.77 -14.98 -6.34
N PRO A 282 -0.49 -13.70 -6.01
CA PRO A 282 -0.30 -13.28 -4.62
C PRO A 282 -1.52 -13.59 -3.74
N MET A 283 -2.74 -13.40 -4.24
CA MET A 283 -3.97 -13.73 -3.53
C MET A 283 -3.99 -15.19 -3.08
N LEU A 284 -3.70 -16.13 -4.00
CA LEU A 284 -3.69 -17.57 -3.70
C LEU A 284 -2.59 -17.91 -2.71
N ILE A 285 -1.40 -17.31 -2.83
CA ILE A 285 -0.29 -17.51 -1.89
C ILE A 285 -0.70 -17.03 -0.50
N PHE A 286 -1.25 -15.83 -0.36
CA PHE A 286 -1.66 -15.28 0.94
C PHE A 286 -2.82 -16.06 1.57
N MET A 287 -3.76 -16.57 0.78
CA MET A 287 -4.80 -17.46 1.29
C MET A 287 -4.22 -18.79 1.81
N ALA A 288 -3.18 -19.31 1.16
CA ALA A 288 -2.53 -20.55 1.57
C ALA A 288 -1.71 -20.39 2.86
N THR A 289 -1.12 -19.20 3.11
CA THR A 289 -0.32 -18.96 4.33
C THR A 289 -1.15 -18.83 5.60
N GLN A 290 -2.44 -18.47 5.49
CA GLN A 290 -3.40 -18.31 6.59
C GLN A 290 -2.94 -17.38 7.73
N SER A 291 -1.93 -16.56 7.49
CA SER A 291 -1.37 -15.59 8.44
C SER A 291 -1.14 -14.21 7.81
N ALA A 292 -1.59 -14.03 6.55
CA ALA A 292 -1.38 -12.80 5.82
C ALA A 292 -2.35 -11.71 6.27
N ARG A 293 -1.81 -10.50 6.44
CA ARG A 293 -2.60 -9.30 6.72
C ARG A 293 -3.22 -8.75 5.43
N PRO A 294 -4.34 -8.02 5.52
CA PRO A 294 -5.00 -7.47 4.33
C PRO A 294 -4.13 -6.51 3.53
N ASP A 295 -3.25 -5.74 4.20
CA ASP A 295 -2.36 -4.77 3.58
C ASP A 295 -1.33 -5.42 2.62
N TYR A 296 -1.03 -6.71 2.78
CA TYR A 296 -0.07 -7.41 1.91
C TYR A 296 -0.56 -7.55 0.46
N LEU A 297 -1.87 -7.74 0.25
CA LEU A 297 -2.45 -7.83 -1.09
C LEU A 297 -2.98 -6.49 -1.62
N ALA A 298 -3.18 -5.51 -0.74
CA ALA A 298 -3.71 -4.19 -1.11
C ALA A 298 -3.00 -3.55 -2.31
N PRO A 299 -1.67 -3.66 -2.47
CA PRO A 299 -0.95 -3.08 -3.61
C PRO A 299 -1.39 -3.58 -4.99
N ALA A 300 -2.05 -4.73 -5.08
CA ALA A 300 -2.47 -5.34 -6.35
C ALA A 300 -3.79 -4.77 -6.92
N TYR A 301 -4.57 -4.02 -6.13
CA TYR A 301 -5.89 -3.53 -6.56
C TYR A 301 -5.89 -2.30 -7.47
N PRO A 302 -4.94 -1.36 -7.44
CA PRO A 302 -4.98 -0.15 -8.27
C PRO A 302 -5.15 -0.44 -9.77
N VAL A 303 -4.50 -1.46 -10.30
CA VAL A 303 -4.66 -1.87 -11.71
C VAL A 303 -6.06 -2.43 -11.97
N LEU A 304 -6.65 -3.14 -11.02
CA LEU A 304 -8.02 -3.66 -11.13
C LEU A 304 -9.04 -2.52 -11.07
N PHE A 305 -8.83 -1.51 -10.21
CA PHE A 305 -9.65 -0.30 -10.20
C PHE A 305 -9.61 0.41 -11.54
N ALA A 306 -8.44 0.55 -12.15
CA ALA A 306 -8.29 1.20 -13.45
C ALA A 306 -9.02 0.43 -14.55
N VAL A 307 -8.82 -0.89 -14.66
CA VAL A 307 -9.46 -1.75 -15.67
C VAL A 307 -10.98 -1.79 -15.47
N GLY A 308 -11.43 -1.96 -14.22
CA GLY A 308 -12.85 -2.06 -13.87
C GLY A 308 -13.59 -0.74 -14.11
N ALA A 309 -13.00 0.38 -13.69
CA ALA A 309 -13.59 1.70 -13.92
C ALA A 309 -13.78 2.01 -15.42
N VAL A 310 -12.80 1.62 -16.25
CA VAL A 310 -12.93 1.77 -17.71
C VAL A 310 -14.05 0.88 -18.27
N ALA A 311 -14.15 -0.36 -17.78
CA ALA A 311 -15.20 -1.28 -18.22
C ALA A 311 -16.60 -0.80 -17.81
N ILE A 312 -16.77 -0.32 -16.57
CA ILE A 312 -18.01 0.25 -16.07
C ILE A 312 -18.39 1.52 -16.87
N ALA A 313 -17.42 2.40 -17.13
CA ALA A 313 -17.63 3.60 -17.92
C ALA A 313 -18.15 3.27 -19.34
N ARG A 314 -17.53 2.32 -20.02
CA ARG A 314 -17.97 1.85 -21.34
C ARG A 314 -19.37 1.22 -21.32
N ALA A 315 -19.70 0.51 -20.24
CA ALA A 315 -21.05 -0.05 -20.08
C ALA A 315 -22.12 1.05 -19.86
N ALA A 316 -21.74 2.14 -19.18
CA ALA A 316 -22.60 3.29 -18.92
C ALA A 316 -22.83 4.18 -20.17
N GLU A 317 -21.93 4.16 -21.16
CA GLU A 317 -22.10 4.90 -22.43
C GLU A 317 -23.21 4.30 -23.33
N ARG A 318 -23.74 3.12 -23.01
CA ARG A 318 -24.84 2.50 -23.75
C ARG A 318 -26.16 3.24 -23.48
N PRO A 319 -27.06 3.36 -24.50
CA PRO A 319 -28.37 3.95 -24.31
C PRO A 319 -29.09 3.36 -23.08
N HIS A 320 -29.80 4.19 -22.32
CA HIS A 320 -30.52 3.83 -21.09
C HIS A 320 -29.68 3.35 -19.89
N ARG A 321 -28.33 3.42 -19.94
CA ARG A 321 -27.45 2.99 -18.83
C ARG A 321 -26.61 4.10 -18.21
N MET A 322 -26.90 5.37 -18.51
CA MET A 322 -26.19 6.52 -17.93
C MET A 322 -26.28 6.56 -16.39
N TRP A 323 -27.37 6.03 -15.81
CA TRP A 323 -27.54 5.91 -14.36
C TRP A 323 -26.44 5.05 -13.68
N VAL A 324 -25.82 4.09 -14.42
CA VAL A 324 -24.74 3.25 -13.91
C VAL A 324 -23.55 4.10 -13.44
N SER A 325 -23.26 5.20 -14.11
CA SER A 325 -22.19 6.11 -13.70
C SER A 325 -22.48 6.74 -12.33
N SER A 326 -23.70 7.26 -12.16
CA SER A 326 -24.11 7.87 -10.89
C SER A 326 -24.22 6.83 -9.77
N ALA A 327 -24.77 5.65 -10.06
CA ALA A 327 -24.89 4.55 -9.10
C ALA A 327 -23.53 3.98 -8.65
N ALA A 328 -22.51 4.02 -9.50
CA ALA A 328 -21.16 3.60 -9.12
C ALA A 328 -20.41 4.68 -8.34
N PHE A 329 -20.57 5.95 -8.69
CA PHE A 329 -19.75 7.04 -8.16
C PHE A 329 -20.33 7.67 -6.88
N VAL A 330 -21.63 8.00 -6.90
CA VAL A 330 -22.24 8.79 -5.81
C VAL A 330 -22.25 8.02 -4.47
N PRO A 331 -22.74 6.77 -4.40
CA PRO A 331 -22.69 6.02 -3.16
C PRO A 331 -21.25 5.81 -2.65
N LEU A 332 -20.31 5.54 -3.56
CA LEU A 332 -18.91 5.36 -3.21
C LEU A 332 -18.31 6.65 -2.62
N ALA A 333 -18.61 7.82 -3.19
CA ALA A 333 -18.13 9.09 -2.68
C ALA A 333 -18.75 9.43 -1.31
N LEU A 334 -20.08 9.26 -1.14
CA LEU A 334 -20.77 9.56 0.09
C LEU A 334 -20.34 8.63 1.24
N THR A 335 -20.31 7.32 0.99
CA THR A 335 -19.89 6.35 2.02
C THR A 335 -18.39 6.42 2.27
N GLY A 336 -17.58 6.73 1.27
CA GLY A 336 -16.15 6.97 1.43
C GLY A 336 -15.87 8.17 2.35
N LEU A 337 -16.63 9.26 2.21
CA LEU A 337 -16.54 10.40 3.11
C LEU A 337 -16.97 10.02 4.55
N LEU A 338 -18.06 9.25 4.68
CA LEU A 338 -18.58 8.79 5.97
C LEU A 338 -17.61 7.85 6.69
N LEU A 339 -16.94 6.95 5.96
CA LEU A 339 -16.01 5.96 6.50
C LEU A 339 -14.55 6.44 6.54
N MET A 340 -14.26 7.65 6.07
CA MET A 340 -12.90 8.25 6.10
C MET A 340 -12.23 8.19 7.48
N PRO A 341 -12.95 8.38 8.61
CA PRO A 341 -12.36 8.26 9.96
C PRO A 341 -11.77 6.87 10.28
N ILE A 342 -12.17 5.82 9.56
CA ILE A 342 -11.59 4.47 9.74
C ILE A 342 -10.13 4.43 9.25
N GLY A 343 -9.80 5.25 8.25
CA GLY A 343 -8.46 5.30 7.65
C GLY A 343 -7.62 6.50 8.08
N LEU A 344 -8.25 7.56 8.59
CA LEU A 344 -7.58 8.79 9.01
C LEU A 344 -7.93 9.16 10.45
N PRO A 345 -6.98 9.60 11.29
CA PRO A 345 -7.19 10.01 12.68
C PRO A 345 -7.86 11.40 12.77
N ILE A 346 -9.04 11.55 12.17
CA ILE A 346 -9.78 12.83 12.10
C ILE A 346 -10.86 12.97 13.17
N LEU A 347 -11.10 11.93 13.98
CA LEU A 347 -11.96 11.99 15.14
C LEU A 347 -11.14 12.14 16.42
N SER A 348 -11.71 12.70 17.48
CA SER A 348 -11.09 12.60 18.82
C SER A 348 -11.06 11.13 19.27
N PRO A 349 -10.10 10.73 20.16
CA PRO A 349 -10.00 9.35 20.64
C PRO A 349 -11.32 8.79 21.16
N ALA A 350 -12.05 9.52 22.00
CA ALA A 350 -13.34 9.11 22.54
C ALA A 350 -14.42 8.87 21.45
N LYS A 351 -14.44 9.70 20.39
CA LYS A 351 -15.37 9.47 19.26
C LYS A 351 -14.95 8.27 18.42
N MET A 352 -13.64 8.03 18.29
CA MET A 352 -13.12 6.86 17.57
C MET A 352 -13.41 5.58 18.34
N GLU A 353 -13.28 5.57 19.68
CA GLU A 353 -13.68 4.45 20.54
C GLU A 353 -15.17 4.11 20.37
N ALA A 354 -16.04 5.13 20.39
CA ALA A 354 -17.47 4.95 20.19
C ALA A 354 -17.79 4.39 18.80
N LEU A 355 -17.08 4.85 17.74
CA LEU A 355 -17.22 4.31 16.40
C LEU A 355 -16.75 2.85 16.34
N THR A 356 -15.58 2.55 16.90
CA THR A 356 -15.01 1.21 16.94
C THR A 356 -15.93 0.23 17.68
N ALA A 357 -16.48 0.64 18.83
CA ALA A 357 -17.44 -0.17 19.60
C ALA A 357 -18.70 -0.49 18.78
N ARG A 358 -19.23 0.48 18.03
CA ARG A 358 -20.38 0.27 17.14
C ARG A 358 -20.06 -0.71 16.01
N LEU A 359 -18.90 -0.56 15.36
CA LEU A 359 -18.47 -1.45 14.29
C LEU A 359 -18.26 -2.88 14.80
N THR A 360 -17.59 -3.04 15.95
CA THR A 360 -17.39 -4.36 16.59
C THR A 360 -18.72 -4.99 16.99
N GLY A 361 -19.64 -4.20 17.55
CA GLY A 361 -21.01 -4.67 17.84
C GLY A 361 -21.81 -5.09 16.61
N ALA A 362 -21.48 -4.55 15.43
CA ALA A 362 -21.99 -4.97 14.13
C ALA A 362 -21.20 -6.14 13.49
N GLY A 363 -20.24 -6.74 14.20
CA GLY A 363 -19.43 -7.85 13.71
C GLY A 363 -18.23 -7.46 12.83
N VAL A 364 -17.93 -6.15 12.72
CA VAL A 364 -16.76 -5.66 11.99
C VAL A 364 -15.57 -5.54 12.94
N ASN A 365 -14.65 -6.47 12.86
CA ASN A 365 -13.43 -6.46 13.67
C ASN A 365 -12.28 -5.78 12.92
N ASP A 366 -11.31 -5.24 13.69
CA ASP A 366 -10.07 -4.70 13.12
C ASP A 366 -9.20 -5.83 12.57
N PRO A 367 -9.00 -5.91 11.22
CA PRO A 367 -8.22 -6.98 10.61
C PRO A 367 -6.71 -6.80 10.81
N SER A 368 -6.27 -5.67 11.35
CA SER A 368 -4.86 -5.37 11.63
C SER A 368 -4.43 -5.74 13.06
N ARG A 369 -5.39 -6.15 13.91
CA ARG A 369 -5.14 -6.47 15.32
C ARG A 369 -4.15 -7.63 15.45
N GLU A 370 -3.12 -7.42 16.27
CA GLU A 370 -2.17 -8.46 16.65
C GLU A 370 -2.79 -9.44 17.63
N GLN A 371 -2.31 -10.69 17.63
CA GLN A 371 -2.82 -11.73 18.52
C GLN A 371 -2.63 -11.34 19.99
N GLY A 372 -3.64 -11.60 20.81
CA GLY A 372 -3.61 -11.33 22.26
C GLY A 372 -3.73 -9.86 22.67
N LYS A 373 -3.84 -8.92 21.74
CA LYS A 373 -4.05 -7.51 22.06
C LYS A 373 -5.53 -7.15 22.09
N THR A 374 -5.93 -6.49 23.19
CA THR A 374 -7.26 -5.90 23.37
C THR A 374 -7.10 -4.39 23.49
N ALA A 375 -7.54 -3.64 22.48
CA ALA A 375 -7.57 -2.19 22.52
C ALA A 375 -8.98 -1.70 22.18
N GLN A 376 -9.37 -0.57 22.75
CA GLN A 376 -10.64 0.10 22.44
C GLN A 376 -10.59 0.81 21.09
N LEU A 377 -9.38 1.17 20.65
CA LEU A 377 -9.10 1.77 19.34
C LEU A 377 -8.59 0.70 18.36
N PRO A 378 -8.76 0.92 17.03
CA PRO A 378 -8.05 0.16 16.03
C PRO A 378 -6.53 0.22 16.26
N GLN A 379 -5.81 -0.87 15.96
CA GLN A 379 -4.38 -1.01 16.27
C GLN A 379 -3.53 0.16 15.75
N TYR A 380 -3.78 0.61 14.51
CA TYR A 380 -3.03 1.74 13.92
C TYR A 380 -3.23 3.06 14.66
N PHE A 381 -4.32 3.22 15.37
CA PHE A 381 -4.58 4.42 16.18
C PHE A 381 -4.15 4.21 17.63
N ALA A 382 -4.37 3.04 18.21
CA ALA A 382 -3.97 2.72 19.58
C ALA A 382 -2.46 2.91 19.78
N ASP A 383 -1.65 2.46 18.84
CA ASP A 383 -0.19 2.53 18.89
C ASP A 383 0.38 3.97 18.72
N GLN A 384 -0.48 4.98 18.64
CA GLN A 384 -0.07 6.40 18.58
C GLN A 384 -0.19 7.12 19.94
N PHE A 385 -0.57 6.42 21.00
CA PHE A 385 -0.79 6.99 22.34
C PHE A 385 0.11 6.36 23.40
N GLY A 386 0.27 7.07 24.52
CA GLY A 386 0.98 6.60 25.70
C GLY A 386 2.51 6.84 25.68
N TRP A 387 3.08 7.37 24.60
CA TRP A 387 4.52 7.56 24.46
C TRP A 387 5.10 8.62 25.39
N PRO A 388 4.48 9.81 25.57
CA PRO A 388 4.95 10.80 26.54
C PRO A 388 4.90 10.27 27.98
N GLU A 389 3.83 9.58 28.35
CA GLU A 389 3.63 9.00 29.68
C GLU A 389 4.67 7.90 29.94
N LEU A 390 4.91 7.00 28.98
CA LEU A 390 5.94 5.96 29.05
C LEU A 390 7.32 6.59 29.23
N THR A 391 7.65 7.61 28.45
CA THR A 391 8.95 8.30 28.51
C THR A 391 9.15 8.98 29.87
N ALA A 392 8.11 9.66 30.40
CA ALA A 392 8.16 10.31 31.70
C ALA A 392 8.36 9.30 32.83
N GLU A 393 7.69 8.15 32.77
CA GLU A 393 7.84 7.09 33.78
C GLU A 393 9.22 6.45 33.74
N VAL A 394 9.76 6.16 32.55
CA VAL A 394 11.14 5.65 32.39
C VAL A 394 12.15 6.66 32.92
N ALA A 395 11.99 7.95 32.61
CA ALA A 395 12.85 9.01 33.14
C ALA A 395 12.78 9.09 34.65
N ARG A 396 11.59 8.94 35.25
CA ARG A 396 11.40 8.93 36.72
C ARG A 396 12.14 7.76 37.37
N VAL A 397 12.01 6.56 36.79
CA VAL A 397 12.70 5.35 37.27
C VAL A 397 14.21 5.54 37.17
N TYR A 398 14.71 6.02 36.01
CA TYR A 398 16.13 6.26 35.79
C TYR A 398 16.69 7.28 36.80
N ALA A 399 16.00 8.40 37.06
CA ALA A 399 16.42 9.39 38.00
C ALA A 399 16.45 8.89 39.47
N ALA A 400 15.68 7.86 39.80
CA ALA A 400 15.63 7.24 41.11
C ALA A 400 16.76 6.19 41.34
N LEU A 401 17.51 5.80 40.30
CA LEU A 401 18.63 4.87 40.44
C LEU A 401 19.81 5.54 41.14
N PRO A 402 20.63 4.74 41.90
CA PRO A 402 21.91 5.21 42.39
C PRO A 402 22.83 5.69 41.27
N PRO A 403 23.69 6.72 41.48
CA PRO A 403 24.56 7.22 40.39
C PRO A 403 25.45 6.17 39.73
N ALA A 404 25.88 5.18 40.48
CA ALA A 404 26.67 4.05 39.94
C ALA A 404 25.88 3.15 38.96
N ASP A 405 24.57 3.05 39.14
CA ASP A 405 23.67 2.27 38.29
C ASP A 405 23.17 3.11 37.12
N GLN A 406 22.95 4.41 37.31
CA GLN A 406 22.65 5.36 36.22
C GLN A 406 23.77 5.35 35.16
N ALA A 407 25.05 5.30 35.59
CA ALA A 407 26.19 5.23 34.68
C ALA A 407 26.28 3.94 33.84
N LYS A 408 25.55 2.90 34.24
CA LYS A 408 25.51 1.59 33.57
C LYS A 408 24.22 1.38 32.77
N ALA A 409 23.21 2.18 33.03
CA ALA A 409 21.94 2.11 32.32
C ALA A 409 22.09 2.76 30.94
N VAL A 410 21.94 1.96 29.88
CA VAL A 410 22.02 2.40 28.49
C VAL A 410 20.62 2.39 27.90
#